data_184da4528011b3c7acfa2165dda92c8b
#
_entry.id   184da4528011b3c7acfa2165dda92c8b
#
_cell.length_a   1.000
_cell.length_b   1.000
_cell.length_c   1.000
_cell.angle_alpha   90.00
_cell.angle_beta   90.00
_cell.angle_gamma   90.00
#
_symmetry.space_group_name_H-M   'P 1'
#
loop_
_entity.id
_entity.type
_entity.pdbx_description
1 polymer ?
#
loop_
_entity_poly.entity_id
_entity_poly.type
_entity_poly.pdbx_seq_one_letter_code
_entity_poly.pdbx_strand_id
1 'polypeptide(L)'
;MKNIIKYNLILLAIFVFACKPNKKFEGPELSDLYGEFKIIDSLICSIDSVDFSINQQMFFKAKFTKAVDWKISIKGLSSGAEKIINGKSKLIEITNSFWTGNTSTLPMFTSENCLVSLTFPTEKDTLNSSVKVIKPKINSGYLIADFESGYNNLWTKFVQSGASMDCQIRNVKPIPQGDNFYNMAGTVNWDWLVSLIDFNANANGVDRFPLNTNPNNIYFNAMVWGEPGLDNTLLLFQFKEDDNTNGTFESSSEDQYDYQLKIDWSGWKLISIKYSDLGSLVNGEPAIPKGNKQRNPNNLVRLSVLHLADPSSGFAKTKIDYLIFTDSKSLEP
;
A
#
# COMPACT_ATOMS: atom_id res chain seq x y z
N MET A 1 61.12 55.72 -9.98
CA MET A 1 59.78 55.13 -9.73
C MET A 1 59.07 54.59 -11.00
N LYS A 2 59.16 55.26 -12.17
CA LYS A 2 58.45 54.77 -13.40
C LYS A 2 58.93 53.41 -13.93
N ASN A 3 60.18 53.04 -13.73
CA ASN A 3 60.71 51.77 -14.25
C ASN A 3 60.37 50.55 -13.37
N ILE A 4 60.18 50.72 -12.06
CA ILE A 4 59.84 49.64 -11.13
C ILE A 4 58.41 49.21 -11.37
N ILE A 5 57.49 50.11 -11.69
CA ILE A 5 56.09 49.80 -11.99
C ILE A 5 55.97 49.00 -13.30
N LYS A 6 56.78 49.23 -14.30
CA LYS A 6 56.77 48.46 -15.56
C LYS A 6 57.22 47.01 -15.36
N TYR A 7 58.23 46.76 -14.55
CA TYR A 7 58.69 45.40 -14.26
C TYR A 7 57.70 44.60 -13.39
N ASN A 8 57.03 45.25 -12.45
CA ASN A 8 55.98 44.63 -11.67
C ASN A 8 54.73 44.28 -12.52
N LEU A 9 54.38 45.11 -13.50
CA LEU A 9 53.25 44.82 -14.40
C LEU A 9 53.56 43.66 -15.37
N ILE A 10 54.80 43.52 -15.82
CA ILE A 10 55.24 42.40 -16.66
C ILE A 10 55.31 41.13 -15.82
N LEU A 11 55.75 41.16 -14.57
CA LEU A 11 55.77 40.00 -13.69
C LEU A 11 54.34 39.52 -13.36
N LEU A 12 53.39 40.44 -13.15
CA LEU A 12 52.01 40.15 -12.90
C LEU A 12 51.33 39.51 -14.13
N ALA A 13 51.67 39.95 -15.36
CA ALA A 13 51.16 39.40 -16.60
C ALA A 13 51.65 37.97 -16.86
N ILE A 14 52.86 37.60 -16.40
CA ILE A 14 53.39 36.24 -16.56
C ILE A 14 52.67 35.26 -15.60
N PHE A 15 52.22 35.70 -14.40
CA PHE A 15 51.47 34.87 -13.46
C PHE A 15 50.04 34.58 -13.94
N VAL A 16 49.41 35.42 -14.75
CA VAL A 16 48.05 35.22 -15.24
C VAL A 16 48.01 34.17 -16.38
N PHE A 17 49.12 33.93 -17.06
CA PHE A 17 49.20 32.92 -18.13
C PHE A 17 49.65 31.54 -17.62
N ALA A 18 50.07 31.39 -16.35
CA ALA A 18 50.53 30.11 -15.81
C ALA A 18 49.45 29.23 -15.24
N CYS A 19 48.22 29.73 -15.10
CA CYS A 19 47.06 28.90 -14.71
C CYS A 19 46.10 28.73 -15.90
N LYS A 20 46.52 28.02 -16.93
CA LYS A 20 45.56 27.26 -17.70
C LYS A 20 45.24 26.00 -16.87
N PRO A 21 44.01 25.74 -16.49
CA PRO A 21 43.61 24.43 -15.99
C PRO A 21 43.62 23.52 -17.23
N ASN A 22 44.77 23.09 -17.63
CA ASN A 22 44.92 22.03 -18.62
C ASN A 22 45.24 20.77 -17.85
N LYS A 23 44.22 20.00 -17.66
CA LYS A 23 44.17 18.62 -18.16
C LYS A 23 42.88 18.08 -17.59
N LYS A 24 41.92 17.86 -18.45
CA LYS A 24 41.08 16.68 -18.31
C LYS A 24 42.02 15.59 -17.81
N PHE A 25 41.73 15.06 -16.65
CA PHE A 25 42.42 13.87 -16.19
C PHE A 25 42.04 12.78 -17.21
N GLU A 26 42.89 12.62 -18.20
CA GLU A 26 42.78 11.54 -19.17
C GLU A 26 43.30 10.25 -18.52
N GLY A 27 42.62 9.83 -17.46
CA GLY A 27 42.60 8.42 -17.13
C GLY A 27 41.71 7.72 -18.16
N PRO A 28 41.89 6.43 -18.39
CA PRO A 28 40.99 5.69 -19.27
C PRO A 28 39.56 5.95 -18.81
N GLU A 29 38.68 6.32 -19.74
CA GLU A 29 37.27 6.49 -19.42
C GLU A 29 36.76 5.16 -18.79
N LEU A 30 35.79 5.23 -17.87
CA LEU A 30 35.23 4.01 -17.30
C LEU A 30 34.73 3.03 -18.39
N SER A 31 34.31 3.54 -19.53
CA SER A 31 34.00 2.78 -20.74
C SER A 31 35.19 1.98 -21.28
N ASP A 32 36.42 2.52 -21.19
CA ASP A 32 37.63 1.85 -21.68
C ASP A 32 38.04 0.70 -20.74
N LEU A 33 37.74 0.82 -19.44
CA LEU A 33 38.04 -0.21 -18.43
C LEU A 33 36.96 -1.30 -18.37
N TYR A 34 35.69 -0.95 -18.56
CA TYR A 34 34.54 -1.86 -18.40
C TYR A 34 33.83 -2.19 -19.71
N GLY A 35 34.26 -1.61 -20.81
CA GLY A 35 33.63 -1.72 -22.12
C GLY A 35 32.34 -0.86 -22.22
N GLU A 36 31.91 -0.65 -23.44
CA GLU A 36 30.67 0.05 -23.76
C GLU A 36 29.46 -0.78 -23.33
N PHE A 37 28.44 -0.12 -22.76
CA PHE A 37 27.17 -0.79 -22.46
C PHE A 37 26.49 -1.19 -23.76
N LYS A 38 26.15 -2.47 -23.89
CA LYS A 38 25.30 -3.00 -24.98
C LYS A 38 24.35 -4.04 -24.43
N ILE A 39 23.15 -4.02 -24.98
CA ILE A 39 22.15 -5.04 -24.76
C ILE A 39 22.50 -6.23 -25.66
N ILE A 40 22.74 -7.39 -25.06
CA ILE A 40 23.02 -8.66 -25.77
C ILE A 40 21.71 -9.38 -26.05
N ASP A 41 20.90 -9.59 -25.01
CA ASP A 41 19.57 -10.19 -25.11
C ASP A 41 18.54 -9.17 -24.62
N SER A 42 17.51 -8.94 -25.43
CA SER A 42 16.43 -8.01 -25.10
C SER A 42 15.57 -8.54 -23.95
N LEU A 43 14.75 -7.64 -23.38
CA LEU A 43 13.80 -8.01 -22.34
C LEU A 43 12.76 -8.98 -22.87
N ILE A 44 12.62 -10.13 -22.20
CA ILE A 44 11.53 -11.09 -22.41
C ILE A 44 10.91 -11.51 -21.10
N CYS A 45 9.60 -11.75 -21.11
CA CYS A 45 8.87 -12.41 -20.05
C CYS A 45 9.06 -13.94 -20.16
N SER A 46 9.20 -14.64 -19.04
CA SER A 46 9.33 -16.12 -19.03
C SER A 46 8.10 -16.83 -19.55
N ILE A 47 6.94 -16.18 -19.47
CA ILE A 47 5.63 -16.63 -19.99
C ILE A 47 4.84 -15.41 -20.47
N ASP A 48 3.96 -15.60 -21.45
CA ASP A 48 3.15 -14.52 -22.02
C ASP A 48 1.89 -14.22 -21.19
N SER A 49 1.47 -15.18 -20.37
CA SER A 49 0.31 -15.04 -19.48
C SER A 49 0.50 -15.81 -18.19
N VAL A 50 -0.05 -15.30 -17.08
CA VAL A 50 0.15 -15.82 -15.73
C VAL A 50 -1.17 -15.86 -14.95
N ASP A 51 -1.39 -16.95 -14.21
CA ASP A 51 -2.47 -17.09 -13.22
C ASP A 51 -1.87 -17.07 -11.81
N PHE A 52 -1.93 -15.91 -11.15
CA PHE A 52 -1.39 -15.77 -9.80
C PHE A 52 -2.30 -16.39 -8.73
N SER A 53 -3.57 -16.69 -9.05
CA SER A 53 -4.51 -17.29 -8.09
C SER A 53 -4.12 -18.72 -7.66
N ILE A 54 -3.30 -19.37 -8.47
CA ILE A 54 -2.75 -20.71 -8.18
C ILE A 54 -1.27 -20.68 -7.79
N ASN A 55 -0.79 -19.51 -7.32
CA ASN A 55 0.60 -19.27 -6.96
C ASN A 55 1.61 -19.47 -8.11
N GLN A 56 1.17 -19.33 -9.36
CA GLN A 56 2.09 -19.33 -10.49
C GLN A 56 3.03 -18.13 -10.36
N GLN A 57 4.28 -18.33 -10.74
CA GLN A 57 5.31 -17.29 -10.71
C GLN A 57 5.82 -17.04 -12.11
N MET A 58 6.26 -15.84 -12.37
CA MET A 58 6.97 -15.49 -13.59
C MET A 58 8.24 -14.69 -13.27
N PHE A 59 9.14 -14.60 -14.23
CA PHE A 59 10.36 -13.83 -14.13
C PHE A 59 10.71 -13.23 -15.49
N PHE A 60 11.67 -12.31 -15.48
CA PHE A 60 12.14 -11.62 -16.66
C PHE A 60 13.55 -12.07 -17.01
N LYS A 61 13.92 -11.92 -18.28
CA LYS A 61 15.26 -12.23 -18.80
C LYS A 61 15.76 -11.07 -19.63
N ALA A 62 17.02 -10.71 -19.43
CA ALA A 62 17.77 -9.80 -20.29
C ALA A 62 19.27 -9.99 -20.02
N LYS A 63 20.16 -9.62 -20.97
CA LYS A 63 21.59 -9.75 -20.80
C LYS A 63 22.33 -8.55 -21.36
N PHE A 64 23.36 -8.13 -20.67
CA PHE A 64 24.15 -6.94 -20.99
C PHE A 64 25.66 -7.25 -21.05
N THR A 65 26.44 -6.39 -21.67
CA THR A 65 27.89 -6.53 -21.75
C THR A 65 28.59 -6.29 -20.42
N LYS A 66 28.05 -5.42 -19.56
CA LYS A 66 28.58 -5.07 -18.22
C LYS A 66 27.45 -5.09 -17.17
N ALA A 67 27.81 -5.14 -15.88
CA ALA A 67 26.86 -4.98 -14.80
C ALA A 67 26.41 -3.51 -14.72
N VAL A 68 25.09 -3.30 -14.73
CA VAL A 68 24.44 -1.99 -14.64
C VAL A 68 23.31 -2.03 -13.62
N ASP A 69 22.98 -0.88 -13.05
CA ASP A 69 21.75 -0.73 -12.29
C ASP A 69 20.57 -0.72 -13.27
N TRP A 70 19.53 -1.48 -12.95
CA TRP A 70 18.33 -1.60 -13.77
C TRP A 70 17.05 -1.56 -12.94
N LYS A 71 15.97 -1.13 -13.58
CA LYS A 71 14.64 -1.07 -13.01
C LYS A 71 13.66 -1.71 -14.01
N ILE A 72 12.94 -2.74 -13.55
CA ILE A 72 11.76 -3.27 -14.24
C ILE A 72 10.53 -2.62 -13.60
N SER A 73 9.68 -1.99 -14.42
CA SER A 73 8.34 -1.51 -14.04
C SER A 73 7.31 -2.34 -14.80
N ILE A 74 6.41 -2.97 -14.05
CA ILE A 74 5.26 -3.71 -14.58
C ILE A 74 4.04 -2.88 -14.28
N LYS A 75 3.32 -2.43 -15.30
CA LYS A 75 2.16 -1.55 -15.14
C LYS A 75 0.91 -2.19 -15.71
N GLY A 76 -0.10 -2.38 -14.87
CA GLY A 76 -1.44 -2.80 -15.25
C GLY A 76 -2.14 -1.73 -16.07
N LEU A 77 -2.67 -2.10 -17.24
CA LEU A 77 -3.27 -1.14 -18.17
C LEU A 77 -4.71 -0.74 -17.78
N SER A 78 -5.39 -1.58 -17.00
CA SER A 78 -6.77 -1.33 -16.55
C SER A 78 -6.82 -0.81 -15.12
N SER A 79 -6.09 -1.45 -14.21
CA SER A 79 -6.04 -1.07 -12.79
C SER A 79 -5.15 0.14 -12.52
N GLY A 80 -4.08 0.30 -13.30
CA GLY A 80 -2.99 1.23 -13.01
C GLY A 80 -2.03 0.72 -11.93
N ALA A 81 -2.16 -0.54 -11.50
CA ALA A 81 -1.24 -1.19 -10.57
C ALA A 81 0.19 -1.13 -11.07
N GLU A 82 1.14 -0.99 -10.15
CA GLU A 82 2.55 -0.96 -10.54
C GLU A 82 3.38 -1.87 -9.63
N LYS A 83 4.20 -2.73 -10.24
CA LYS A 83 5.27 -3.46 -9.57
C LYS A 83 6.62 -2.95 -10.06
N ILE A 84 7.48 -2.61 -9.12
CA ILE A 84 8.86 -2.19 -9.38
C ILE A 84 9.80 -3.27 -8.85
N ILE A 85 10.74 -3.71 -9.70
CA ILE A 85 11.83 -4.60 -9.34
C ILE A 85 13.13 -3.90 -9.73
N ASN A 86 14.01 -3.69 -8.76
CA ASN A 86 15.30 -3.06 -8.99
C ASN A 86 16.43 -4.08 -8.79
N GLY A 87 17.50 -3.91 -9.53
CA GLY A 87 18.68 -4.73 -9.35
C GLY A 87 19.93 -4.12 -9.98
N LYS A 88 21.07 -4.79 -9.75
CA LYS A 88 22.35 -4.47 -10.37
C LYS A 88 22.99 -5.76 -10.82
N SER A 89 23.06 -5.98 -12.11
CA SER A 89 23.65 -7.20 -12.67
C SER A 89 23.97 -7.06 -14.16
N LYS A 90 24.70 -8.05 -14.68
CA LYS A 90 24.93 -8.25 -16.12
C LYS A 90 23.85 -9.14 -16.75
N LEU A 91 23.11 -9.88 -15.90
CA LEU A 91 22.09 -10.85 -16.30
C LEU A 91 20.86 -10.65 -15.43
N ILE A 92 19.70 -10.53 -16.07
CA ILE A 92 18.39 -10.57 -15.44
C ILE A 92 17.84 -11.97 -15.64
N GLU A 93 17.46 -12.64 -14.57
CA GLU A 93 17.00 -14.04 -14.55
C GLU A 93 16.08 -14.31 -13.33
N ILE A 94 15.65 -15.56 -13.16
CA ILE A 94 14.72 -15.96 -12.09
C ILE A 94 15.21 -15.57 -10.68
N THR A 95 16.52 -15.58 -10.43
CA THR A 95 17.09 -15.31 -9.11
C THR A 95 16.98 -13.86 -8.68
N ASN A 96 16.76 -12.92 -9.60
CA ASN A 96 16.75 -11.49 -9.31
C ASN A 96 15.56 -10.71 -9.90
N SER A 97 14.64 -11.38 -10.58
CA SER A 97 13.55 -10.69 -11.30
C SER A 97 12.20 -11.40 -11.24
N PHE A 98 11.97 -12.30 -10.28
CA PHE A 98 10.69 -12.98 -10.17
C PHE A 98 9.56 -12.08 -9.68
N TRP A 99 8.35 -12.38 -10.15
CA TRP A 99 7.13 -11.68 -9.78
C TRP A 99 6.02 -12.69 -9.44
N THR A 100 5.33 -12.43 -8.34
CA THR A 100 4.26 -13.29 -7.78
C THR A 100 2.89 -12.63 -7.80
N GLY A 101 2.71 -11.59 -8.62
CA GLY A 101 1.45 -10.84 -8.71
C GLY A 101 1.27 -9.74 -7.67
N ASN A 102 2.25 -9.55 -6.78
CA ASN A 102 2.20 -8.47 -5.81
C ASN A 102 2.50 -7.11 -6.46
N THR A 103 1.96 -6.05 -5.86
CA THR A 103 2.17 -4.66 -6.27
C THR A 103 3.20 -3.97 -5.37
N SER A 104 3.80 -2.90 -5.83
CA SER A 104 4.65 -2.03 -5.02
C SER A 104 3.85 -0.91 -4.34
N THR A 105 2.73 -0.53 -4.94
CA THR A 105 1.80 0.49 -4.44
C THR A 105 0.39 0.14 -4.90
N LEU A 106 -0.64 0.56 -4.15
CA LEU A 106 -2.02 0.42 -4.60
C LEU A 106 -2.27 1.23 -5.88
N PRO A 107 -3.14 0.77 -6.75
CA PRO A 107 -4.04 -0.39 -6.63
C PRO A 107 -3.34 -1.73 -6.84
N MET A 108 -4.07 -2.83 -6.60
CA MET A 108 -3.66 -4.19 -6.92
C MET A 108 -3.90 -4.51 -8.40
N PHE A 109 -3.14 -5.48 -8.93
CA PHE A 109 -3.37 -6.01 -10.28
C PHE A 109 -4.72 -6.74 -10.36
N THR A 110 -5.37 -6.61 -11.51
CA THR A 110 -6.60 -7.33 -11.86
C THR A 110 -6.33 -8.31 -13.00
N SER A 111 -7.37 -8.91 -13.57
CA SER A 111 -7.26 -9.68 -14.82
C SER A 111 -7.07 -8.69 -15.97
N GLU A 112 -5.83 -8.48 -16.44
CA GLU A 112 -5.49 -7.41 -17.37
C GLU A 112 -4.20 -7.65 -18.15
N ASN A 113 -3.99 -6.87 -19.19
CA ASN A 113 -2.70 -6.77 -19.84
C ASN A 113 -1.80 -5.79 -19.07
N CYS A 114 -0.53 -6.15 -18.95
CA CYS A 114 0.49 -5.33 -18.30
C CYS A 114 1.59 -4.95 -19.28
N LEU A 115 2.00 -3.70 -19.25
CA LEU A 115 3.23 -3.23 -19.89
C LEU A 115 4.41 -3.49 -18.96
N VAL A 116 5.46 -4.09 -19.49
CA VAL A 116 6.72 -4.31 -18.78
C VAL A 116 7.79 -3.47 -19.41
N SER A 117 8.40 -2.57 -18.64
CA SER A 117 9.45 -1.67 -19.10
C SER A 117 10.71 -1.89 -18.28
N LEU A 118 11.84 -2.09 -18.96
CA LEU A 118 13.17 -2.16 -18.36
C LEU A 118 13.93 -0.90 -18.70
N THR A 119 14.36 -0.18 -17.68
CA THR A 119 15.10 1.08 -17.79
C THR A 119 16.40 1.01 -17.01
N PHE A 120 17.34 1.88 -17.38
CA PHE A 120 18.67 1.96 -16.77
C PHE A 120 18.92 3.41 -16.31
N PRO A 121 19.24 3.67 -15.03
CA PRO A 121 19.45 5.04 -14.54
C PRO A 121 20.57 5.80 -15.24
N THR A 122 21.59 5.08 -15.74
CA THR A 122 22.78 5.65 -16.35
C THR A 122 22.84 5.54 -17.89
N GLU A 123 21.89 4.81 -18.47
CA GLU A 123 21.83 4.57 -19.92
C GLU A 123 20.49 5.07 -20.47
N LYS A 124 20.44 5.42 -21.75
CA LYS A 124 19.23 6.00 -22.36
C LYS A 124 18.25 4.95 -22.90
N ASP A 125 18.68 3.70 -22.96
CA ASP A 125 17.88 2.63 -23.54
C ASP A 125 16.69 2.28 -22.65
N THR A 126 15.58 1.95 -23.30
CA THR A 126 14.38 1.40 -22.65
C THR A 126 13.92 0.20 -23.46
N LEU A 127 13.75 -0.93 -22.79
CA LEU A 127 13.21 -2.14 -23.39
C LEU A 127 11.80 -2.37 -22.89
N ASN A 128 10.89 -2.75 -23.79
CA ASN A 128 9.51 -3.02 -23.47
C ASN A 128 9.13 -4.46 -23.84
N SER A 129 8.25 -5.03 -23.02
CA SER A 129 7.59 -6.31 -23.22
C SER A 129 6.18 -6.22 -22.66
N SER A 130 5.41 -7.29 -22.75
CA SER A 130 4.06 -7.35 -22.17
C SER A 130 3.79 -8.73 -21.60
N VAL A 131 2.88 -8.77 -20.62
CA VAL A 131 2.37 -10.00 -20.04
C VAL A 131 0.90 -9.82 -19.70
N LYS A 132 0.11 -10.89 -19.80
CA LYS A 132 -1.31 -10.90 -19.41
C LYS A 132 -1.46 -11.56 -18.04
N VAL A 133 -2.03 -10.85 -17.07
CA VAL A 133 -2.53 -11.45 -15.84
C VAL A 133 -3.90 -12.06 -16.17
N ILE A 134 -4.01 -13.39 -16.07
CA ILE A 134 -5.27 -14.13 -16.28
C ILE A 134 -6.15 -13.99 -15.03
N LYS A 135 -5.54 -14.24 -13.85
CA LYS A 135 -6.17 -14.03 -12.55
C LYS A 135 -5.18 -13.40 -11.58
N PRO A 136 -5.63 -12.42 -10.80
CA PRO A 136 -4.77 -11.76 -9.81
C PRO A 136 -4.40 -12.68 -8.66
N LYS A 137 -3.43 -12.23 -7.87
CA LYS A 137 -3.01 -12.90 -6.64
C LYS A 137 -4.17 -12.96 -5.63
N ILE A 138 -4.36 -14.13 -5.03
CA ILE A 138 -5.23 -14.31 -3.86
C ILE A 138 -4.34 -14.20 -2.62
N ASN A 139 -4.65 -13.25 -1.75
CA ASN A 139 -3.92 -13.10 -0.52
C ASN A 139 -4.40 -14.13 0.52
N SER A 140 -3.45 -14.73 1.22
CA SER A 140 -3.75 -15.62 2.34
C SER A 140 -4.26 -14.83 3.54
N GLY A 141 -5.27 -15.34 4.22
CA GLY A 141 -5.89 -14.72 5.39
C GLY A 141 -7.40 -14.94 5.43
N TYR A 142 -8.03 -14.34 6.42
CA TYR A 142 -9.49 -14.36 6.55
C TYR A 142 -10.08 -13.05 6.02
N LEU A 143 -10.66 -13.10 4.82
CA LEU A 143 -11.32 -11.96 4.20
C LEU A 143 -12.64 -11.67 4.91
N ILE A 144 -12.80 -10.45 5.43
CA ILE A 144 -14.01 -9.96 6.07
C ILE A 144 -14.95 -9.38 5.02
N ALA A 145 -14.45 -8.46 4.19
CA ALA A 145 -15.20 -7.77 3.16
C ALA A 145 -14.26 -7.21 2.08
N ASP A 146 -14.65 -7.40 0.83
CA ASP A 146 -14.08 -6.77 -0.36
C ASP A 146 -15.13 -6.01 -1.19
N PHE A 147 -16.38 -6.04 -0.74
CA PHE A 147 -17.56 -5.41 -1.35
C PHE A 147 -17.91 -5.87 -2.77
N GLU A 148 -17.20 -6.84 -3.33
CA GLU A 148 -17.41 -7.32 -4.70
C GLU A 148 -18.76 -8.04 -4.87
N SER A 149 -19.23 -8.72 -3.83
CA SER A 149 -20.54 -9.37 -3.79
C SER A 149 -21.68 -8.46 -3.34
N GLY A 150 -21.40 -7.18 -3.15
CA GLY A 150 -22.38 -6.23 -2.64
C GLY A 150 -22.50 -6.23 -1.13
N TYR A 151 -23.60 -5.65 -0.62
CA TYR A 151 -23.86 -5.54 0.81
C TYR A 151 -24.44 -6.86 1.37
N ASN A 152 -23.80 -7.42 2.39
CA ASN A 152 -24.32 -8.59 3.10
C ASN A 152 -25.41 -8.17 4.07
N ASN A 153 -26.60 -8.79 3.99
CA ASN A 153 -27.76 -8.44 4.83
C ASN A 153 -27.57 -8.73 6.33
N LEU A 154 -26.56 -9.51 6.70
CA LEU A 154 -26.20 -9.77 8.09
C LEU A 154 -25.18 -8.77 8.66
N TRP A 155 -24.65 -7.89 7.82
CA TRP A 155 -23.94 -6.71 8.31
C TRP A 155 -24.99 -5.70 8.82
N THR A 156 -24.63 -4.99 9.87
CA THR A 156 -25.48 -3.90 10.36
C THR A 156 -24.82 -2.56 10.05
N LYS A 157 -25.63 -1.54 9.75
CA LYS A 157 -25.12 -0.21 9.53
C LYS A 157 -25.97 0.84 10.22
N PHE A 158 -25.34 1.90 10.65
CA PHE A 158 -25.96 3.12 11.08
C PHE A 158 -25.43 4.28 10.24
N VAL A 159 -26.31 5.17 9.82
CA VAL A 159 -25.97 6.41 9.13
C VAL A 159 -26.71 7.51 9.85
N GLN A 160 -25.98 8.53 10.33
CA GLN A 160 -26.59 9.66 11.01
C GLN A 160 -27.40 10.49 10.02
N SER A 161 -28.39 11.20 10.52
CA SER A 161 -29.07 12.24 9.72
C SER A 161 -28.16 13.45 9.55
N GLY A 162 -28.10 13.96 8.31
CA GLY A 162 -27.22 15.09 7.99
C GLY A 162 -27.32 15.46 6.52
N ALA A 163 -26.44 16.36 6.09
CA ALA A 163 -26.38 16.78 4.70
C ALA A 163 -25.35 15.93 3.91
N SER A 164 -25.63 15.67 2.65
CA SER A 164 -24.73 14.98 1.71
C SER A 164 -24.28 13.59 2.20
N MET A 165 -25.17 12.89 2.92
CA MET A 165 -24.89 11.56 3.45
C MET A 165 -24.81 10.55 2.30
N ASP A 166 -23.64 9.88 2.16
CA ASP A 166 -23.37 8.85 1.14
C ASP A 166 -22.56 7.70 1.73
N CYS A 167 -23.26 6.77 2.40
CA CYS A 167 -22.67 5.60 3.07
C CYS A 167 -23.15 4.32 2.40
N GLN A 168 -22.49 3.92 1.32
CA GLN A 168 -22.89 2.79 0.49
C GLN A 168 -21.73 2.29 -0.40
N ILE A 169 -21.93 1.12 -1.02
CA ILE A 169 -20.99 0.58 -1.99
C ILE A 169 -20.99 1.43 -3.26
N ARG A 170 -19.82 1.72 -3.78
CA ARG A 170 -19.55 2.49 -4.97
C ARG A 170 -18.51 1.79 -5.85
N ASN A 171 -18.54 2.10 -7.17
CA ASN A 171 -17.65 1.56 -8.20
C ASN A 171 -16.93 2.65 -9.02
N VAL A 172 -16.65 3.79 -8.40
CA VAL A 172 -16.02 4.95 -9.05
C VAL A 172 -14.51 4.94 -8.83
N LYS A 173 -13.74 4.89 -9.90
CA LYS A 173 -12.27 4.92 -9.83
C LYS A 173 -11.74 6.21 -9.18
N PRO A 174 -10.59 6.17 -8.48
CA PRO A 174 -9.71 4.99 -8.30
C PRO A 174 -10.25 3.99 -7.28
N ILE A 175 -10.05 2.71 -7.56
CA ILE A 175 -10.43 1.56 -6.72
C ILE A 175 -9.15 0.80 -6.39
N PRO A 176 -8.91 0.37 -5.14
CA PRO A 176 -7.63 -0.22 -4.76
C PRO A 176 -7.55 -1.71 -5.07
N GLN A 177 -8.72 -2.40 -5.14
CA GLN A 177 -8.85 -3.81 -5.44
C GLN A 177 -10.23 -4.06 -6.07
N GLY A 178 -10.35 -5.00 -7.02
CA GLY A 178 -11.61 -5.33 -7.66
C GLY A 178 -12.31 -4.16 -8.36
N ASP A 179 -13.64 -4.11 -8.22
CA ASP A 179 -14.50 -3.14 -8.89
C ASP A 179 -15.31 -2.25 -7.92
N ASN A 180 -15.32 -2.57 -6.62
CA ASN A 180 -16.16 -1.91 -5.62
C ASN A 180 -15.38 -1.50 -4.37
N PHE A 181 -15.95 -0.54 -3.62
CA PHE A 181 -15.49 -0.14 -2.29
C PHE A 181 -16.68 0.39 -1.48
N TYR A 182 -16.56 0.48 -0.16
CA TYR A 182 -17.57 1.12 0.68
C TYR A 182 -17.21 2.58 0.92
N ASN A 183 -18.09 3.49 0.48
CA ASN A 183 -17.96 4.93 0.67
C ASN A 183 -18.63 5.35 1.98
N MET A 184 -18.01 6.26 2.72
CA MET A 184 -18.49 6.82 3.97
C MET A 184 -18.30 8.33 3.90
N ALA A 185 -19.39 9.09 3.72
CA ALA A 185 -19.33 10.54 3.56
C ALA A 185 -20.57 11.21 4.15
N GLY A 186 -20.39 12.44 4.64
CA GLY A 186 -21.51 13.27 5.07
C GLY A 186 -21.08 14.42 5.98
N THR A 187 -22.04 15.31 6.21
CA THR A 187 -21.97 16.40 7.20
C THR A 187 -22.99 16.08 8.31
N VAL A 188 -22.52 15.86 9.51
CA VAL A 188 -23.37 15.46 10.65
C VAL A 188 -24.16 16.64 11.23
N ASN A 189 -25.36 16.37 11.73
CA ASN A 189 -26.17 17.37 12.40
C ASN A 189 -25.83 17.51 13.90
N TRP A 190 -25.40 16.43 14.52
CA TRP A 190 -25.08 16.37 15.94
C TRP A 190 -24.06 15.25 16.13
N ASP A 191 -23.23 15.34 17.17
CA ASP A 191 -22.17 14.38 17.40
C ASP A 191 -21.20 14.25 16.19
N TRP A 192 -20.16 13.50 16.32
CA TRP A 192 -19.09 13.27 15.36
C TRP A 192 -19.23 12.00 14.53
N LEU A 193 -20.13 11.09 14.91
CA LEU A 193 -20.37 9.86 14.19
C LEU A 193 -21.14 10.11 12.88
N VAL A 194 -20.45 10.00 11.76
CA VAL A 194 -21.07 10.09 10.41
C VAL A 194 -21.80 8.80 10.08
N SER A 195 -21.12 7.68 10.26
CA SER A 195 -21.69 6.35 10.00
C SER A 195 -20.87 5.25 10.67
N LEU A 196 -21.49 4.10 10.76
CA LEU A 196 -20.92 2.87 11.32
C LEU A 196 -21.34 1.70 10.44
N ILE A 197 -20.42 0.76 10.23
CA ILE A 197 -20.72 -0.55 9.65
C ILE A 197 -20.13 -1.64 10.56
N ASP A 198 -20.95 -2.63 10.92
CA ASP A 198 -20.57 -3.80 11.70
C ASP A 198 -20.44 -5.02 10.78
N PHE A 199 -19.30 -5.65 10.83
CA PHE A 199 -19.01 -6.94 10.21
C PHE A 199 -19.12 -8.01 11.30
N ASN A 200 -20.22 -8.74 11.31
CA ASN A 200 -20.44 -9.83 12.24
C ASN A 200 -19.88 -11.13 11.69
N ALA A 201 -19.26 -11.97 12.52
CA ALA A 201 -18.69 -13.24 12.10
C ALA A 201 -19.72 -14.16 11.44
N ASN A 202 -20.97 -14.20 11.96
CA ASN A 202 -22.07 -14.98 11.42
C ASN A 202 -22.48 -14.57 9.98
N ALA A 203 -22.17 -13.37 9.54
CA ALA A 203 -22.37 -12.93 8.16
C ALA A 203 -21.51 -13.73 7.16
N ASN A 204 -20.42 -14.32 7.64
CA ASN A 204 -19.54 -15.18 6.85
C ASN A 204 -19.73 -16.67 7.21
N GLY A 205 -20.83 -17.01 7.89
CA GLY A 205 -21.20 -18.40 8.22
C GLY A 205 -20.36 -19.02 9.35
N VAL A 206 -19.73 -18.21 10.20
CA VAL A 206 -18.93 -18.66 11.34
C VAL A 206 -19.40 -17.99 12.61
N ASP A 207 -19.32 -18.68 13.76
CA ASP A 207 -19.71 -18.11 15.06
C ASP A 207 -18.70 -17.04 15.52
N ARG A 208 -17.44 -17.20 15.16
CA ARG A 208 -16.32 -16.29 15.45
C ARG A 208 -15.39 -16.25 14.26
N PHE A 209 -14.66 -15.17 14.09
CA PHE A 209 -13.61 -15.11 13.08
C PHE A 209 -12.53 -16.17 13.37
N PRO A 210 -12.20 -17.06 12.42
CA PRO A 210 -11.26 -18.16 12.63
C PRO A 210 -9.81 -17.67 12.65
N LEU A 211 -9.45 -16.94 13.72
CA LEU A 211 -8.15 -16.33 13.88
C LEU A 211 -7.25 -17.16 14.81
N ASN A 212 -5.94 -16.98 14.66
CA ASN A 212 -4.95 -17.57 15.57
C ASN A 212 -5.16 -17.03 17.00
N THR A 213 -4.93 -17.87 18.01
CA THR A 213 -5.08 -17.49 19.42
C THR A 213 -4.03 -16.49 19.90
N ASN A 214 -2.86 -16.43 19.23
CA ASN A 214 -1.80 -15.52 19.61
C ASN A 214 -1.98 -14.14 18.95
N PRO A 215 -2.30 -13.09 19.72
CA PRO A 215 -2.52 -11.74 19.19
C PRO A 215 -1.27 -11.15 18.51
N ASN A 216 -0.07 -11.66 18.81
CA ASN A 216 1.15 -11.23 18.16
C ASN A 216 1.29 -11.71 16.71
N ASN A 217 0.51 -12.69 16.31
CA ASN A 217 0.55 -13.25 14.97
C ASN A 217 -0.56 -12.71 14.07
N ILE A 218 -1.55 -12.01 14.62
CA ILE A 218 -2.68 -11.51 13.85
C ILE A 218 -2.49 -10.05 13.47
N TYR A 219 -2.71 -9.76 12.19
CA TYR A 219 -2.74 -8.42 11.64
C TYR A 219 -4.10 -8.16 10.97
N PHE A 220 -4.78 -7.11 11.39
CA PHE A 220 -5.91 -6.56 10.66
C PHE A 220 -5.38 -5.63 9.58
N ASN A 221 -5.84 -5.82 8.34
CA ASN A 221 -5.45 -5.00 7.22
C ASN A 221 -6.70 -4.45 6.54
N ALA A 222 -6.64 -3.20 6.11
CA ALA A 222 -7.70 -2.53 5.36
C ALA A 222 -7.10 -1.52 4.38
N MET A 223 -7.70 -1.37 3.22
CA MET A 223 -7.40 -0.30 2.30
C MET A 223 -8.29 0.89 2.63
N VAL A 224 -7.68 2.03 2.92
CA VAL A 224 -8.36 3.24 3.39
C VAL A 224 -8.01 4.42 2.49
N TRP A 225 -9.04 5.16 2.08
CA TRP A 225 -8.91 6.34 1.25
C TRP A 225 -8.88 7.62 2.08
N GLY A 226 -7.86 8.45 1.88
CA GLY A 226 -7.85 9.83 2.31
C GLY A 226 -8.38 10.74 1.21
N GLU A 227 -9.43 11.51 1.52
CA GLU A 227 -9.98 12.46 0.56
C GLU A 227 -9.09 13.69 0.45
N PRO A 228 -8.64 14.07 -0.76
CA PRO A 228 -7.79 15.23 -0.94
C PRO A 228 -8.42 16.52 -0.38
N GLY A 229 -7.67 17.25 0.44
CA GLY A 229 -8.11 18.52 1.02
C GLY A 229 -9.00 18.39 2.26
N LEU A 230 -9.26 17.19 2.79
CA LEU A 230 -9.91 16.95 4.07
C LEU A 230 -8.88 16.44 5.09
N ASP A 231 -8.93 16.99 6.29
CA ASP A 231 -8.06 16.63 7.42
C ASP A 231 -8.85 16.32 8.71
N ASN A 232 -10.19 16.32 8.59
CA ASN A 232 -11.14 16.17 9.69
C ASN A 232 -11.73 14.77 9.79
N THR A 233 -11.19 13.79 9.08
CA THR A 233 -11.72 12.43 9.03
C THR A 233 -10.97 11.51 9.98
N LEU A 234 -11.73 10.81 10.82
CA LEU A 234 -11.24 9.76 11.70
C LEU A 234 -11.94 8.45 11.37
N LEU A 235 -11.22 7.34 11.43
CA LEU A 235 -11.78 5.99 11.52
C LEU A 235 -11.49 5.41 12.89
N LEU A 236 -12.51 4.81 13.50
CA LEU A 236 -12.36 4.01 14.70
C LEU A 236 -12.74 2.56 14.38
N PHE A 237 -11.76 1.68 14.47
CA PHE A 237 -11.96 0.23 14.38
C PHE A 237 -12.18 -0.32 15.77
N GLN A 238 -13.28 -1.06 15.98
CA GLN A 238 -13.61 -1.69 17.25
C GLN A 238 -13.68 -3.21 17.05
N PHE A 239 -12.87 -3.91 17.82
CA PHE A 239 -12.75 -5.37 17.82
C PHE A 239 -13.46 -5.90 19.08
N LYS A 240 -14.59 -6.59 18.89
CA LYS A 240 -15.49 -7.03 19.98
C LYS A 240 -15.35 -8.53 20.18
N GLU A 241 -14.82 -8.92 21.33
CA GLU A 241 -14.56 -10.30 21.71
C GLU A 241 -15.73 -10.83 22.58
N ASP A 242 -16.13 -12.07 22.32
CA ASP A 242 -17.12 -12.84 23.10
C ASP A 242 -16.36 -13.68 24.12
N ASP A 243 -16.11 -13.12 25.29
CA ASP A 243 -15.31 -13.76 26.34
C ASP A 243 -16.02 -14.94 27.00
N ASN A 244 -17.35 -14.90 27.11
CA ASN A 244 -18.14 -15.95 27.75
C ASN A 244 -18.60 -17.04 26.78
N THR A 245 -18.33 -16.87 25.50
CA THR A 245 -18.58 -17.85 24.42
C THR A 245 -20.03 -18.15 24.11
N ASN A 246 -20.94 -17.18 24.37
CA ASN A 246 -22.36 -17.31 24.10
C ASN A 246 -22.79 -16.93 22.67
N GLY A 247 -21.87 -16.47 21.85
CA GLY A 247 -22.09 -16.08 20.44
C GLY A 247 -22.50 -14.63 20.24
N THR A 248 -22.52 -13.82 21.31
CA THR A 248 -22.88 -12.39 21.25
C THR A 248 -21.89 -11.57 22.06
N PHE A 249 -21.69 -10.31 21.68
CA PHE A 249 -20.88 -9.38 22.44
C PHE A 249 -21.72 -8.57 23.42
N GLU A 250 -21.39 -8.62 24.72
CA GLU A 250 -22.01 -7.84 25.78
C GLU A 250 -21.10 -6.71 26.26
N SER A 251 -21.40 -5.48 25.87
CA SER A 251 -20.58 -4.29 26.13
C SER A 251 -20.33 -3.95 27.59
N SER A 252 -21.10 -4.56 28.54
CA SER A 252 -20.94 -4.35 29.98
C SER A 252 -19.94 -5.29 30.66
N SER A 253 -19.64 -6.44 30.06
CA SER A 253 -18.93 -7.56 30.69
C SER A 253 -17.85 -8.20 29.80
N GLU A 254 -17.69 -7.77 28.55
CA GLU A 254 -16.76 -8.37 27.59
C GLU A 254 -15.77 -7.35 27.02
N ASP A 255 -14.71 -7.86 26.45
CA ASP A 255 -13.61 -7.03 25.98
C ASP A 255 -13.88 -6.44 24.60
N GLN A 256 -13.69 -5.14 24.51
CA GLN A 256 -13.59 -4.40 23.27
C GLN A 256 -12.22 -3.76 23.19
N TYR A 257 -11.56 -3.98 22.06
CA TYR A 257 -10.32 -3.32 21.72
C TYR A 257 -10.53 -2.40 20.52
N ASP A 258 -9.78 -1.30 20.52
CA ASP A 258 -10.00 -0.19 19.59
C ASP A 258 -8.70 0.24 18.95
N TYR A 259 -8.81 0.77 17.72
CA TYR A 259 -7.76 1.49 17.04
C TYR A 259 -8.33 2.72 16.34
N GLN A 260 -7.94 3.90 16.80
CA GLN A 260 -8.36 5.17 16.21
C GLN A 260 -7.30 5.64 15.20
N LEU A 261 -7.74 5.95 14.00
CA LEU A 261 -6.91 6.34 12.86
C LEU A 261 -7.33 7.71 12.37
N LYS A 262 -6.44 8.70 12.49
CA LYS A 262 -6.61 9.97 11.78
C LYS A 262 -6.18 9.79 10.33
N ILE A 263 -7.02 10.25 9.40
CA ILE A 263 -6.73 10.19 7.97
C ILE A 263 -6.16 11.54 7.54
N ASP A 264 -4.83 11.60 7.41
CA ASP A 264 -4.05 12.80 7.09
C ASP A 264 -3.27 12.68 5.76
N TRP A 265 -3.70 11.78 4.88
CA TRP A 265 -3.12 11.55 3.56
C TRP A 265 -4.15 11.66 2.45
N SER A 266 -3.70 11.69 1.21
CA SER A 266 -4.55 11.66 0.02
C SER A 266 -4.37 10.36 -0.75
N GLY A 267 -5.48 9.78 -1.25
CA GLY A 267 -5.46 8.54 -2.02
C GLY A 267 -5.57 7.28 -1.15
N TRP A 268 -5.48 6.12 -1.81
CA TRP A 268 -5.55 4.83 -1.15
C TRP A 268 -4.26 4.49 -0.40
N LYS A 269 -4.39 3.99 0.82
CA LYS A 269 -3.30 3.50 1.65
C LYS A 269 -3.69 2.17 2.29
N LEU A 270 -2.77 1.21 2.30
CA LEU A 270 -2.90 0.01 3.10
C LEU A 270 -2.58 0.33 4.55
N ILE A 271 -3.52 0.02 5.44
CA ILE A 271 -3.35 0.09 6.89
C ILE A 271 -3.19 -1.33 7.41
N SER A 272 -2.19 -1.55 8.23
CA SER A 272 -1.94 -2.82 8.91
C SER A 272 -1.81 -2.57 10.41
N ILE A 273 -2.64 -3.23 11.20
CA ILE A 273 -2.71 -3.08 12.65
C ILE A 273 -2.46 -4.45 13.28
N LYS A 274 -1.43 -4.58 14.08
CA LYS A 274 -1.17 -5.80 14.82
C LYS A 274 -2.17 -5.92 15.97
N TYR A 275 -2.77 -7.09 16.14
CA TYR A 275 -3.83 -7.27 17.14
C TYR A 275 -3.34 -7.01 18.57
N SER A 276 -2.08 -7.36 18.87
CA SER A 276 -1.46 -7.06 20.17
C SER A 276 -1.30 -5.57 20.47
N ASP A 277 -1.35 -4.71 19.47
CA ASP A 277 -1.16 -3.27 19.61
C ASP A 277 -2.49 -2.50 19.81
N LEU A 278 -3.62 -3.21 19.74
CA LEU A 278 -4.93 -2.63 19.99
C LEU A 278 -5.04 -2.11 21.43
N GLY A 279 -5.63 -0.94 21.60
CA GLY A 279 -5.98 -0.37 22.92
C GLY A 279 -7.44 -0.62 23.25
N SER A 280 -7.89 -0.10 24.40
CA SER A 280 -9.32 0.07 24.68
C SER A 280 -9.58 1.56 24.89
N LEU A 281 -10.62 2.09 24.27
CA LEU A 281 -10.96 3.51 24.29
C LEU A 281 -12.38 3.74 24.75
N VAL A 282 -12.61 4.83 25.51
CA VAL A 282 -13.92 5.39 25.78
C VAL A 282 -13.89 6.88 25.43
N ASN A 283 -14.71 7.29 24.49
CA ASN A 283 -14.75 8.66 23.97
C ASN A 283 -13.38 9.16 23.47
N GLY A 284 -12.59 8.27 22.85
CA GLY A 284 -11.25 8.59 22.35
C GLY A 284 -10.12 8.54 23.38
N GLU A 285 -10.45 8.39 24.68
CA GLU A 285 -9.47 8.31 25.75
C GLU A 285 -9.18 6.86 26.16
N PRO A 286 -7.93 6.55 26.57
CA PRO A 286 -7.58 5.19 27.03
C PRO A 286 -8.46 4.70 28.15
N ALA A 287 -8.91 3.47 28.04
CA ALA A 287 -9.81 2.81 29.02
C ALA A 287 -9.31 1.40 29.38
N ILE A 288 -9.92 0.82 30.40
CA ILE A 288 -9.66 -0.57 30.81
C ILE A 288 -10.75 -1.45 30.19
N PRO A 289 -10.40 -2.53 29.48
CA PRO A 289 -11.37 -3.52 29.01
C PRO A 289 -12.18 -4.11 30.16
N LYS A 290 -13.42 -4.53 29.87
CA LYS A 290 -14.37 -4.95 30.92
C LYS A 290 -14.41 -6.46 31.14
N GLY A 291 -13.99 -7.25 30.17
CA GLY A 291 -13.99 -8.71 30.24
C GLY A 291 -12.74 -9.28 30.91
N ASN A 292 -12.15 -10.29 30.32
CA ASN A 292 -10.99 -10.97 30.86
C ASN A 292 -9.69 -10.15 30.76
N LYS A 293 -9.72 -9.03 30.03
CA LYS A 293 -8.61 -8.06 29.81
C LYS A 293 -7.43 -8.66 29.02
N GLN A 294 -7.68 -9.72 28.29
CA GLN A 294 -6.71 -10.36 27.41
C GLN A 294 -7.18 -10.24 25.96
N ARG A 295 -6.25 -10.00 25.06
CA ARG A 295 -6.55 -9.96 23.64
C ARG A 295 -6.67 -11.39 23.12
N ASN A 296 -7.89 -11.82 22.83
CA ASN A 296 -8.23 -13.15 22.38
C ASN A 296 -8.79 -13.12 20.94
N PRO A 297 -7.96 -12.96 19.89
CA PRO A 297 -8.45 -12.78 18.53
C PRO A 297 -9.36 -13.92 18.05
N ASN A 298 -9.18 -15.13 18.58
CA ASN A 298 -10.07 -16.28 18.31
C ASN A 298 -11.47 -16.17 18.97
N ASN A 299 -11.69 -15.19 19.83
CA ASN A 299 -13.00 -14.87 20.41
C ASN A 299 -13.70 -13.70 19.68
N LEU A 300 -13.07 -13.14 18.66
CA LEU A 300 -13.63 -12.01 17.93
C LEU A 300 -14.92 -12.42 17.19
N VAL A 301 -16.03 -11.77 17.53
CA VAL A 301 -17.35 -11.99 16.92
C VAL A 301 -17.80 -10.84 16.03
N ARG A 302 -17.22 -9.63 16.23
CA ARG A 302 -17.61 -8.45 15.47
C ARG A 302 -16.43 -7.49 15.29
N LEU A 303 -16.30 -6.97 14.08
CA LEU A 303 -15.51 -5.79 13.75
C LEU A 303 -16.46 -4.65 13.40
N SER A 304 -16.38 -3.54 14.13
CA SER A 304 -17.09 -2.30 13.79
C SER A 304 -16.13 -1.29 13.17
N VAL A 305 -16.57 -0.63 12.12
CA VAL A 305 -15.83 0.49 11.51
C VAL A 305 -16.69 1.73 11.61
N LEU A 306 -16.25 2.69 12.42
CA LEU A 306 -16.92 3.96 12.65
C LEU A 306 -16.19 5.06 11.88
N HIS A 307 -16.94 5.79 11.07
CA HIS A 307 -16.47 7.01 10.43
C HIS A 307 -16.89 8.22 11.27
N LEU A 308 -15.89 8.95 11.75
CA LEU A 308 -16.07 10.09 12.61
C LEU A 308 -15.58 11.36 11.89
N ALA A 309 -16.30 12.46 12.08
CA ALA A 309 -15.81 13.80 11.73
C ALA A 309 -15.13 14.43 12.94
N ASP A 310 -14.09 15.22 12.74
CA ASP A 310 -13.56 16.09 13.80
C ASP A 310 -14.71 17.00 14.29
N PRO A 311 -14.93 17.13 15.62
CA PRO A 311 -16.07 17.85 16.19
C PRO A 311 -16.26 19.28 15.67
N SER A 312 -15.21 19.88 15.18
CA SER A 312 -15.23 21.28 14.73
C SER A 312 -15.65 21.48 13.28
N SER A 313 -16.00 20.40 12.53
CA SER A 313 -16.04 20.56 11.08
C SER A 313 -17.20 19.91 10.39
N GLY A 314 -17.50 20.41 9.27
CA GLY A 314 -18.53 20.10 8.33
C GLY A 314 -18.44 18.71 7.65
N PHE A 315 -18.18 18.70 6.34
CA PHE A 315 -18.15 17.48 5.54
C PHE A 315 -16.90 16.64 5.82
N ALA A 316 -17.09 15.36 6.13
CA ALA A 316 -16.04 14.35 6.25
C ALA A 316 -16.25 13.21 5.25
N LYS A 317 -15.18 12.60 4.77
CA LYS A 317 -15.25 11.54 3.76
C LYS A 317 -14.05 10.63 3.80
N THR A 318 -14.33 9.34 3.75
CA THR A 318 -13.36 8.28 3.52
C THR A 318 -13.98 7.15 2.70
N LYS A 319 -13.16 6.20 2.28
CA LYS A 319 -13.60 4.94 1.69
C LYS A 319 -12.80 3.82 2.32
N ILE A 320 -13.41 2.66 2.45
CA ILE A 320 -12.74 1.45 2.91
C ILE A 320 -12.93 0.33 1.91
N ASP A 321 -11.93 -0.53 1.82
CA ASP A 321 -11.96 -1.71 0.96
C ASP A 321 -11.02 -2.79 1.49
N TYR A 322 -11.23 -4.02 1.05
CA TYR A 322 -10.38 -5.18 1.28
C TYR A 322 -9.95 -5.35 2.75
N LEU A 323 -10.95 -5.56 3.62
CA LEU A 323 -10.73 -5.83 5.03
C LEU A 323 -10.39 -7.30 5.22
N ILE A 324 -9.17 -7.59 5.70
CA ILE A 324 -8.66 -8.96 5.83
C ILE A 324 -7.80 -9.12 7.08
N PHE A 325 -7.97 -10.23 7.79
CA PHE A 325 -6.99 -10.66 8.79
C PHE A 325 -5.93 -11.54 8.15
N THR A 326 -4.66 -11.27 8.44
CA THR A 326 -3.53 -12.12 8.04
C THR A 326 -2.81 -12.67 9.26
N ASP A 327 -2.18 -13.84 9.10
CA ASP A 327 -1.39 -14.50 10.14
C ASP A 327 0.10 -14.29 9.90
N SER A 328 0.83 -14.10 10.99
CA SER A 328 2.30 -14.01 11.07
C SER A 328 2.92 -12.76 10.46
N LYS A 329 2.28 -12.10 9.52
CA LYS A 329 2.75 -10.85 8.90
C LYS A 329 1.61 -10.01 8.35
N SER A 330 1.88 -8.71 8.17
CA SER A 330 0.98 -7.79 7.47
C SER A 330 0.73 -8.22 6.03
N LEU A 331 -0.35 -7.72 5.45
CA LEU A 331 -0.66 -7.92 4.03
C LEU A 331 0.43 -7.33 3.14
N GLU A 332 0.85 -8.12 2.16
CA GLU A 332 1.71 -7.69 1.05
C GLU A 332 0.88 -7.79 -0.24
N PRO A 333 0.23 -6.69 -0.64
CA PRO A 333 -0.70 -6.68 -1.76
C PRO A 333 -0.06 -6.97 -3.10
#